data_3319bdb375353b5032ad479ac96229bc
#
_entry.id   3319bdb375353b5032ad479ac96229bc
#
_cell.length_a   1.000
_cell.length_b   1.000
_cell.length_c   1.000
_cell.angle_alpha   90.00
_cell.angle_beta   90.00
_cell.angle_gamma   90.00
#
_symmetry.space_group_name_H-M   'P 1'
#
loop_
_entity.id
_entity.type
_entity.pdbx_description
1 polymer ?
#
loop_
_entity_poly.entity_id
_entity_poly.type
_entity_poly.pdbx_seq_one_letter_code
_entity_poly.pdbx_strand_id
1 'polypeptide(L)'
;MKPTNKGVKKSMEEKKEQNGLRATVIQFIKFGLVGVSNTAISYGVDQLFYYVVFRDSAMEEKLKITIVSALAFFVSVTNSYFWNNRFVFKSENRKSVGQHLYAYFKTVVCYALTGLVLSPAIKIWLSDVVMPAALVSRLPSFLVAEGGRLPYWVLSIVPLIVSIPLNFVLNKFWAFRSRGQKQETEQNK
;
A
#
# COMPACT_ATOMS: atom_id res chain seq x y z
N MET A 1 -35.89 34.87 -11.42
CA MET A 1 -34.48 35.26 -11.18
C MET A 1 -33.56 34.25 -11.89
N LYS A 2 -32.85 34.63 -12.94
CA LYS A 2 -31.88 33.74 -13.60
C LYS A 2 -30.63 33.66 -12.72
N PRO A 3 -30.06 32.47 -12.48
CA PRO A 3 -28.84 32.35 -11.70
C PRO A 3 -27.73 33.11 -12.42
N THR A 4 -26.98 33.89 -11.66
CA THR A 4 -25.81 34.63 -12.18
C THR A 4 -24.75 33.66 -12.68
N ASN A 5 -24.08 33.98 -13.79
CA ASN A 5 -23.06 33.16 -14.43
C ASN A 5 -21.93 32.73 -13.43
N LYS A 6 -21.67 33.57 -12.42
CA LYS A 6 -20.74 33.29 -11.29
C LYS A 6 -21.23 32.15 -10.38
N GLY A 7 -22.53 32.07 -10.08
CA GLY A 7 -23.13 31.02 -9.26
C GLY A 7 -23.10 29.66 -9.96
N VAL A 8 -23.39 29.63 -11.26
CA VAL A 8 -23.34 28.40 -12.08
C VAL A 8 -21.94 27.86 -12.17
N LYS A 9 -20.93 28.72 -12.38
CA LYS A 9 -19.51 28.32 -12.45
C LYS A 9 -19.04 27.71 -11.12
N LYS A 10 -19.36 28.35 -9.98
CA LYS A 10 -19.01 27.85 -8.64
C LYS A 10 -19.65 26.48 -8.36
N SER A 11 -20.92 26.28 -8.68
CA SER A 11 -21.61 25.00 -8.48
C SER A 11 -21.05 23.87 -9.38
N MET A 12 -20.58 24.21 -10.57
CA MET A 12 -19.88 23.24 -11.47
C MET A 12 -18.51 22.85 -10.93
N GLU A 13 -17.75 23.79 -10.38
CA GLU A 13 -16.44 23.53 -9.76
C GLU A 13 -16.61 22.66 -8.50
N GLU A 14 -17.55 22.96 -7.62
CA GLU A 14 -17.85 22.15 -6.43
C GLU A 14 -18.29 20.72 -6.80
N LYS A 15 -19.14 20.54 -7.81
CA LYS A 15 -19.51 19.21 -8.31
C LYS A 15 -18.34 18.44 -8.90
N LYS A 16 -17.43 19.10 -9.61
CA LYS A 16 -16.23 18.49 -10.19
C LYS A 16 -15.27 18.04 -9.09
N GLU A 17 -15.11 18.84 -8.05
CA GLU A 17 -14.29 18.51 -6.88
C GLU A 17 -14.85 17.33 -6.09
N GLN A 18 -16.14 17.34 -5.79
CA GLN A 18 -16.84 16.23 -5.12
C GLN A 18 -16.73 14.92 -5.91
N ASN A 19 -16.89 14.97 -7.23
CA ASN A 19 -16.74 13.79 -8.08
C ASN A 19 -15.28 13.29 -8.09
N GLY A 20 -14.29 14.17 -8.08
CA GLY A 20 -12.88 13.84 -7.99
C GLY A 20 -12.54 13.17 -6.66
N LEU A 21 -13.03 13.70 -5.54
CA LEU A 21 -12.83 13.13 -4.21
C LEU A 21 -13.47 11.74 -4.10
N ARG A 22 -14.73 11.61 -4.53
CA ARG A 22 -15.46 10.32 -4.55
C ARG A 22 -14.71 9.27 -5.36
N ALA A 23 -14.22 9.62 -6.55
CA ALA A 23 -13.43 8.72 -7.39
C ALA A 23 -12.13 8.29 -6.68
N THR A 24 -11.47 9.21 -5.98
CA THR A 24 -10.24 8.90 -5.21
C THR A 24 -10.53 7.96 -4.04
N VAL A 25 -11.61 8.18 -3.30
CA VAL A 25 -12.02 7.29 -2.20
C VAL A 25 -12.34 5.88 -2.72
N ILE A 26 -13.06 5.76 -3.84
CA ILE A 26 -13.34 4.47 -4.47
C ILE A 26 -12.05 3.78 -4.90
N GLN A 27 -11.11 4.52 -5.48
CA GLN A 27 -9.78 3.98 -5.83
C GLN A 27 -9.03 3.47 -4.59
N PHE A 28 -9.07 4.23 -3.49
CA PHE A 28 -8.44 3.83 -2.24
C PHE A 28 -9.04 2.55 -1.65
N ILE A 29 -10.37 2.42 -1.65
CA ILE A 29 -11.06 1.20 -1.20
C ILE A 29 -10.66 0.00 -2.07
N LYS A 30 -10.67 0.16 -3.40
CA LYS A 30 -10.23 -0.90 -4.32
C LYS A 30 -8.77 -1.29 -4.10
N PHE A 31 -7.89 -0.31 -3.85
CA PHE A 31 -6.50 -0.55 -3.51
C PHE A 31 -6.36 -1.35 -2.22
N GLY A 32 -7.15 -1.05 -1.20
CA GLY A 32 -7.21 -1.81 0.06
C GLY A 32 -7.64 -3.26 -0.16
N LEU A 33 -8.66 -3.50 -1.00
CA LEU A 33 -9.10 -4.87 -1.35
C LEU A 33 -7.99 -5.66 -2.09
N VAL A 34 -7.25 -5.01 -2.98
CA VAL A 34 -6.07 -5.62 -3.60
C VAL A 34 -5.00 -5.94 -2.54
N GLY A 35 -4.82 -5.08 -1.54
CA GLY A 35 -3.92 -5.32 -0.41
C GLY A 35 -4.30 -6.58 0.40
N VAL A 36 -5.59 -6.78 0.68
CA VAL A 36 -6.09 -8.00 1.35
C VAL A 36 -5.81 -9.24 0.49
N SER A 37 -6.09 -9.17 -0.81
CA SER A 37 -5.77 -10.27 -1.75
C SER A 37 -4.27 -10.59 -1.77
N ASN A 38 -3.42 -9.57 -1.74
CA ASN A 38 -1.97 -9.76 -1.70
C ASN A 38 -1.50 -10.48 -0.43
N THR A 39 -2.08 -10.14 0.73
CA THR A 39 -1.78 -10.80 1.98
C THR A 39 -2.14 -12.28 1.93
N ALA A 40 -3.32 -12.61 1.40
CA ALA A 40 -3.76 -14.00 1.24
C ALA A 40 -2.84 -14.77 0.28
N ILE A 41 -2.46 -14.17 -0.85
CA ILE A 41 -1.57 -14.78 -1.84
C ILE A 41 -0.16 -14.95 -1.25
N SER A 42 0.39 -13.92 -0.60
CA SER A 42 1.72 -14.00 0.02
C SER A 42 1.77 -15.14 1.04
N TYR A 43 0.77 -15.23 1.91
CA TYR A 43 0.67 -16.30 2.88
C TYR A 43 0.55 -17.69 2.21
N GLY A 44 -0.31 -17.82 1.21
CA GLY A 44 -0.49 -19.09 0.48
C GLY A 44 0.78 -19.54 -0.23
N VAL A 45 1.51 -18.61 -0.86
CA VAL A 45 2.81 -18.89 -1.49
C VAL A 45 3.84 -19.30 -0.46
N ASP A 46 3.91 -18.57 0.66
CA ASP A 46 4.82 -18.88 1.76
C ASP A 46 4.61 -20.31 2.28
N GLN A 47 3.37 -20.67 2.62
CA GLN A 47 3.02 -22.02 3.09
C GLN A 47 3.34 -23.09 2.04
N LEU A 48 2.98 -22.86 0.78
CA LEU A 48 3.21 -23.81 -0.29
C LEU A 48 4.71 -24.09 -0.48
N PHE A 49 5.53 -23.05 -0.59
CA PHE A 49 6.95 -23.23 -0.82
C PHE A 49 7.67 -23.78 0.42
N TYR A 50 7.31 -23.31 1.60
CA TYR A 50 7.98 -23.76 2.85
C TYR A 50 7.66 -25.21 3.20
N TYR A 51 6.39 -25.62 3.15
CA TYR A 51 5.96 -26.93 3.62
C TYR A 51 5.81 -28.00 2.52
N VAL A 52 5.74 -27.60 1.25
CA VAL A 52 5.56 -28.55 0.15
C VAL A 52 6.80 -28.59 -0.75
N VAL A 53 7.20 -27.43 -1.33
CA VAL A 53 8.27 -27.41 -2.32
C VAL A 53 9.63 -27.64 -1.69
N PHE A 54 9.93 -26.98 -0.58
CA PHE A 54 11.21 -27.08 0.13
C PHE A 54 11.16 -27.97 1.38
N ARG A 55 10.15 -28.85 1.46
CA ARG A 55 9.97 -29.74 2.62
C ARG A 55 11.22 -30.55 2.92
N ASP A 56 11.73 -31.23 1.93
CA ASP A 56 12.87 -32.17 2.05
C ASP A 56 14.19 -31.56 1.57
N SER A 57 14.26 -30.24 1.51
CA SER A 57 15.46 -29.51 1.09
C SER A 57 16.54 -29.55 2.17
N ALA A 58 17.77 -29.87 1.78
CA ALA A 58 18.96 -29.82 2.64
C ALA A 58 19.48 -28.37 2.88
N MET A 59 18.72 -27.34 2.48
CA MET A 59 19.11 -25.94 2.69
C MET A 59 19.09 -25.56 4.17
N GLU A 60 20.00 -24.65 4.55
CA GLU A 60 19.96 -24.01 5.85
C GLU A 60 18.62 -23.30 6.06
N GLU A 61 18.02 -23.42 7.25
CA GLU A 61 16.67 -22.91 7.57
C GLU A 61 16.53 -21.41 7.30
N LYS A 62 17.53 -20.60 7.64
CA LYS A 62 17.52 -19.15 7.37
C LYS A 62 17.49 -18.84 5.88
N LEU A 63 18.25 -19.60 5.09
CA LEU A 63 18.26 -19.44 3.63
C LEU A 63 16.92 -19.84 3.03
N LYS A 64 16.33 -20.94 3.48
CA LYS A 64 15.02 -21.42 3.09
C LYS A 64 13.94 -20.35 3.34
N ILE A 65 13.87 -19.82 4.58
CA ILE A 65 12.93 -18.76 4.95
C ILE A 65 13.14 -17.51 4.08
N THR A 66 14.37 -17.11 3.83
CA THR A 66 14.68 -15.92 3.00
C THR A 66 14.19 -16.09 1.57
N ILE A 67 14.45 -17.25 0.94
CA ILE A 67 14.03 -17.55 -0.44
C ILE A 67 12.49 -17.58 -0.52
N VAL A 68 11.83 -18.27 0.40
CA VAL A 68 10.37 -18.39 0.44
C VAL A 68 9.72 -17.01 0.59
N SER A 69 10.23 -16.20 1.53
CA SER A 69 9.72 -14.83 1.73
C SER A 69 9.93 -13.93 0.50
N ALA A 70 11.08 -14.06 -0.17
CA ALA A 70 11.33 -13.32 -1.42
C ALA A 70 10.36 -13.76 -2.54
N LEU A 71 10.13 -15.05 -2.70
CA LEU A 71 9.16 -15.56 -3.68
C LEU A 71 7.74 -15.06 -3.37
N ALA A 72 7.31 -15.17 -2.12
CA ALA A 72 6.00 -14.69 -1.67
C ALA A 72 5.84 -13.18 -1.92
N PHE A 73 6.88 -12.38 -1.65
CA PHE A 73 6.91 -10.95 -1.94
C PHE A 73 6.73 -10.68 -3.44
N PHE A 74 7.53 -11.28 -4.31
CA PHE A 74 7.45 -11.03 -5.75
C PHE A 74 6.14 -11.49 -6.36
N VAL A 75 5.59 -12.64 -5.95
CA VAL A 75 4.29 -13.11 -6.43
C VAL A 75 3.18 -12.15 -5.99
N SER A 76 3.17 -11.70 -4.73
CA SER A 76 2.15 -10.78 -4.23
C SER A 76 2.24 -9.40 -4.88
N VAL A 77 3.45 -8.86 -5.10
CA VAL A 77 3.63 -7.58 -5.80
C VAL A 77 3.22 -7.67 -7.26
N THR A 78 3.49 -8.79 -7.93
CA THR A 78 3.03 -9.04 -9.30
C THR A 78 1.50 -9.06 -9.38
N ASN A 79 0.86 -9.77 -8.46
CA ASN A 79 -0.60 -9.76 -8.32
C ASN A 79 -1.12 -8.34 -8.07
N SER A 80 -0.50 -7.60 -7.14
CA SER A 80 -0.85 -6.21 -6.85
C SER A 80 -0.76 -5.32 -8.08
N TYR A 81 0.34 -5.42 -8.83
CA TYR A 81 0.53 -4.64 -10.06
C TYR A 81 -0.58 -4.93 -11.07
N PHE A 82 -0.91 -6.21 -11.30
CA PHE A 82 -1.94 -6.62 -12.24
C PHE A 82 -3.31 -6.03 -11.89
N TRP A 83 -3.76 -6.24 -10.65
CA TRP A 83 -5.06 -5.76 -10.19
C TRP A 83 -5.14 -4.24 -10.10
N ASN A 84 -4.08 -3.59 -9.60
CA ASN A 84 -4.03 -2.12 -9.54
C ASN A 84 -4.05 -1.50 -10.94
N ASN A 85 -3.33 -2.07 -11.89
CA ASN A 85 -3.31 -1.59 -13.27
C ASN A 85 -4.68 -1.75 -13.94
N ARG A 86 -5.40 -2.85 -13.68
CA ARG A 86 -6.67 -3.15 -14.34
C ARG A 86 -7.88 -2.50 -13.68
N PHE A 87 -7.95 -2.46 -12.35
CA PHE A 87 -9.17 -2.10 -11.62
C PHE A 87 -9.07 -0.82 -10.79
N VAL A 88 -7.88 -0.45 -10.33
CA VAL A 88 -7.70 0.69 -9.44
C VAL A 88 -7.36 1.93 -10.25
N PHE A 89 -6.29 1.88 -11.03
CA PHE A 89 -5.74 3.06 -11.70
C PHE A 89 -6.06 3.13 -13.20
N LYS A 90 -6.73 2.13 -13.78
CA LYS A 90 -7.21 2.06 -15.17
C LYS A 90 -6.23 2.71 -16.15
N SER A 91 -5.01 2.18 -16.26
CA SER A 91 -3.97 2.79 -17.10
C SER A 91 -4.20 2.46 -18.59
N GLU A 92 -5.24 3.06 -19.16
CA GLU A 92 -5.65 2.86 -20.56
C GLU A 92 -4.60 3.37 -21.57
N ASN A 93 -3.67 4.22 -21.14
CA ASN A 93 -2.70 4.88 -22.00
C ASN A 93 -1.36 4.16 -22.14
N ARG A 94 -1.18 2.97 -21.55
CA ARG A 94 0.06 2.20 -21.71
C ARG A 94 -0.06 1.28 -22.92
N LYS A 95 0.63 1.62 -24.00
CA LYS A 95 0.60 0.87 -25.26
C LYS A 95 1.84 -0.02 -25.46
N SER A 96 2.91 0.16 -24.69
CA SER A 96 4.19 -0.53 -24.84
C SER A 96 4.52 -1.45 -23.67
N VAL A 97 5.10 -2.62 -23.96
CA VAL A 97 5.62 -3.57 -22.96
C VAL A 97 6.64 -2.89 -22.03
N GLY A 98 7.52 -2.04 -22.57
CA GLY A 98 8.49 -1.30 -21.77
C GLY A 98 7.85 -0.35 -20.76
N GLN A 99 6.70 0.27 -21.09
CA GLN A 99 5.95 1.11 -20.15
C GLN A 99 5.33 0.30 -19.02
N HIS A 100 4.85 -0.91 -19.30
CA HIS A 100 4.34 -1.82 -18.27
C HIS A 100 5.46 -2.29 -17.35
N LEU A 101 6.60 -2.69 -17.91
CA LEU A 101 7.76 -3.14 -17.14
C LEU A 101 8.31 -2.02 -16.23
N TYR A 102 8.39 -0.80 -16.74
CA TYR A 102 8.82 0.35 -15.95
C TYR A 102 7.85 0.68 -14.80
N ALA A 103 6.54 0.60 -15.05
CA ALA A 103 5.54 0.79 -13.99
C ALA A 103 5.54 -0.35 -12.97
N TYR A 104 5.76 -1.59 -13.41
CA TYR A 104 5.95 -2.73 -12.52
C TYR A 104 7.15 -2.54 -11.60
N PHE A 105 8.30 -2.15 -12.16
CA PHE A 105 9.50 -1.86 -11.36
C PHE A 105 9.24 -0.77 -10.30
N LYS A 106 8.57 0.32 -10.66
CA LYS A 106 8.17 1.35 -9.70
C LYS A 106 7.24 0.80 -8.61
N THR A 107 6.31 -0.06 -8.97
CA THR A 107 5.43 -0.71 -7.99
C THR A 107 6.23 -1.57 -7.01
N VAL A 108 7.19 -2.37 -7.50
CA VAL A 108 8.10 -3.15 -6.65
C VAL A 108 8.85 -2.23 -5.67
N VAL A 109 9.40 -1.11 -6.17
CA VAL A 109 10.10 -0.13 -5.31
C VAL A 109 9.17 0.48 -4.26
N CYS A 110 7.93 0.86 -4.61
CA CYS A 110 6.96 1.38 -3.65
C CYS A 110 6.70 0.39 -2.50
N TYR A 111 6.45 -0.88 -2.83
CA TYR A 111 6.18 -1.90 -1.83
C TYR A 111 7.43 -2.26 -1.01
N ALA A 112 8.60 -2.27 -1.63
CA ALA A 112 9.85 -2.50 -0.91
C ALA A 112 10.14 -1.36 0.09
N LEU A 113 10.00 -0.10 -0.32
CA LEU A 113 10.21 1.05 0.57
C LEU A 113 9.24 1.03 1.77
N THR A 114 7.97 0.75 1.54
CA THR A 114 6.98 0.77 2.62
C THR A 114 7.00 -0.49 3.47
N GLY A 115 7.21 -1.66 2.87
CA GLY A 115 7.19 -2.95 3.56
C GLY A 115 8.52 -3.33 4.22
N LEU A 116 9.64 -3.10 3.54
CA LEU A 116 10.97 -3.52 4.02
C LEU A 116 11.73 -2.42 4.76
N VAL A 117 11.37 -1.16 4.59
CA VAL A 117 12.06 -0.04 5.25
C VAL A 117 11.14 0.65 6.25
N LEU A 118 10.03 1.21 5.79
CA LEU A 118 9.17 2.05 6.63
C LEU A 118 8.47 1.25 7.73
N SER A 119 7.88 0.09 7.41
CA SER A 119 7.12 -0.68 8.40
C SER A 119 8.02 -1.20 9.54
N PRO A 120 9.21 -1.78 9.28
CA PRO A 120 10.14 -2.14 10.34
C PRO A 120 10.64 -0.95 11.14
N ALA A 121 10.94 0.18 10.49
CA ALA A 121 11.39 1.39 11.19
C ALA A 121 10.33 1.91 12.17
N ILE A 122 9.06 1.96 11.77
CA ILE A 122 7.95 2.33 12.66
C ILE A 122 7.81 1.32 13.81
N LYS A 123 7.93 0.02 13.53
CA LYS A 123 7.87 -1.04 14.56
C LYS A 123 8.96 -0.86 15.61
N ILE A 124 10.20 -0.67 15.18
CA ILE A 124 11.36 -0.47 16.08
C ILE A 124 11.12 0.77 16.92
N TRP A 125 10.76 1.89 16.29
CA TRP A 125 10.49 3.14 17.01
C TRP A 125 9.37 2.96 18.05
N LEU A 126 8.26 2.29 17.70
CA LEU A 126 7.15 2.05 18.61
C LEU A 126 7.50 1.05 19.72
N SER A 127 8.41 0.11 19.51
CA SER A 127 8.82 -0.87 20.52
C SER A 127 9.53 -0.24 21.71
N ASP A 128 10.14 0.93 21.51
CA ASP A 128 10.82 1.70 22.56
C ASP A 128 9.89 2.64 23.31
N VAL A 129 8.63 2.78 22.87
CA VAL A 129 7.64 3.64 23.54
C VAL A 129 7.14 2.97 24.81
N VAL A 130 7.47 3.59 25.96
CA VAL A 130 6.93 3.24 27.28
C VAL A 130 5.85 4.23 27.64
N MET A 131 4.64 3.74 27.90
CA MET A 131 3.50 4.59 28.26
C MET A 131 3.64 5.07 29.70
N PRO A 132 3.28 6.36 30.00
CA PRO A 132 3.21 6.84 31.36
C PRO A 132 2.26 6.00 32.24
N ALA A 133 2.63 5.76 33.52
CA ALA A 133 1.84 4.95 34.44
C ALA A 133 0.39 5.45 34.58
N ALA A 134 0.18 6.77 34.55
CA ALA A 134 -1.15 7.39 34.59
C ALA A 134 -2.01 7.05 33.37
N LEU A 135 -1.41 6.75 32.21
CA LEU A 135 -2.11 6.30 31.03
C LEU A 135 -2.36 4.79 31.08
N VAL A 136 -1.36 4.02 31.51
CA VAL A 136 -1.47 2.55 31.67
C VAL A 136 -2.64 2.18 32.56
N SER A 137 -2.84 2.88 33.69
CA SER A 137 -3.94 2.61 34.62
C SER A 137 -5.35 2.88 34.05
N ARG A 138 -5.45 3.63 32.95
CA ARG A 138 -6.72 3.98 32.28
C ARG A 138 -7.03 3.15 31.06
N LEU A 139 -6.05 2.42 30.56
CA LEU A 139 -6.20 1.62 29.35
C LEU A 139 -6.64 0.19 29.67
N PRO A 140 -7.46 -0.44 28.81
CA PRO A 140 -7.76 -1.86 28.90
C PRO A 140 -6.47 -2.70 28.84
N SER A 141 -6.41 -3.79 29.57
CA SER A 141 -5.23 -4.67 29.66
C SER A 141 -4.75 -5.21 28.30
N PHE A 142 -5.64 -5.37 27.32
CA PHE A 142 -5.24 -5.81 25.98
C PHE A 142 -4.47 -4.76 25.17
N LEU A 143 -4.47 -3.50 25.60
CA LEU A 143 -3.69 -2.39 24.98
C LEU A 143 -2.35 -2.16 25.66
N VAL A 144 -2.04 -2.89 26.72
CA VAL A 144 -0.81 -2.70 27.52
C VAL A 144 -0.11 -4.02 27.69
N ALA A 145 1.16 -4.09 27.24
CA ALA A 145 2.04 -5.23 27.52
C ALA A 145 2.81 -4.99 28.83
N GLU A 146 3.56 -6.01 29.26
CA GLU A 146 4.40 -5.93 30.46
C GLU A 146 5.35 -4.72 30.38
N GLY A 147 5.55 -4.07 31.54
CA GLY A 147 6.39 -2.88 31.63
C GLY A 147 5.79 -1.62 31.00
N GLY A 148 4.47 -1.57 30.77
CA GLY A 148 3.78 -0.40 30.20
C GLY A 148 4.09 -0.16 28.71
N ARG A 149 4.55 -1.18 28.00
CA ARG A 149 4.85 -1.12 26.55
C ARG A 149 3.62 -1.38 25.70
N LEU A 150 3.72 -1.06 24.42
CA LEU A 150 2.69 -1.41 23.43
C LEU A 150 2.74 -2.91 23.14
N PRO A 151 1.59 -3.61 23.10
CA PRO A 151 1.55 -5.01 22.76
C PRO A 151 1.93 -5.26 21.28
N TYR A 152 2.46 -6.43 20.98
CA TYR A 152 3.00 -6.76 19.65
C TYR A 152 1.97 -6.60 18.51
N TRP A 153 0.68 -6.85 18.77
CA TRP A 153 -0.35 -6.66 17.76
C TRP A 153 -0.54 -5.18 17.37
N VAL A 154 -0.39 -4.23 18.32
CA VAL A 154 -0.39 -2.77 18.03
C VAL A 154 0.82 -2.43 17.18
N LEU A 155 2.01 -2.94 17.53
CA LEU A 155 3.24 -2.76 16.74
C LEU A 155 3.09 -3.29 15.31
N SER A 156 2.19 -4.25 15.09
CA SER A 156 1.95 -4.82 13.75
C SER A 156 0.92 -4.04 12.94
N ILE A 157 -0.10 -3.45 13.59
CA ILE A 157 -1.19 -2.74 12.92
C ILE A 157 -0.81 -1.28 12.60
N VAL A 158 -0.13 -0.57 13.51
CA VAL A 158 0.20 0.84 13.32
C VAL A 158 1.01 1.12 12.05
N PRO A 159 2.05 0.34 11.71
CA PRO A 159 2.74 0.49 10.43
C PRO A 159 1.82 0.34 9.21
N LEU A 160 0.80 -0.51 9.28
CA LEU A 160 -0.16 -0.68 8.17
C LEU A 160 -1.00 0.57 7.95
N ILE A 161 -1.43 1.23 9.03
CA ILE A 161 -2.21 2.49 8.97
C ILE A 161 -1.41 3.58 8.23
N VAL A 162 -0.10 3.60 8.37
CA VAL A 162 0.78 4.55 7.68
C VAL A 162 1.14 4.06 6.26
N SER A 163 1.51 2.79 6.14
CA SER A 163 2.03 2.23 4.89
C SER A 163 0.97 2.10 3.80
N ILE A 164 -0.29 1.79 4.14
CA ILE A 164 -1.35 1.61 3.14
C ILE A 164 -1.68 2.92 2.41
N PRO A 165 -1.96 4.05 3.10
CA PRO A 165 -2.16 5.33 2.43
C PRO A 165 -0.94 5.80 1.64
N LEU A 166 0.26 5.64 2.21
CA LEU A 166 1.50 6.02 1.52
C LEU A 166 1.71 5.20 0.26
N ASN A 167 1.52 3.88 0.32
CA ASN A 167 1.58 3.01 -0.86
C ASN A 167 0.55 3.41 -1.93
N PHE A 168 -0.67 3.76 -1.52
CA PHE A 168 -1.69 4.25 -2.44
C PHE A 168 -1.24 5.53 -3.14
N VAL A 169 -0.72 6.50 -2.40
CA VAL A 169 -0.22 7.79 -2.93
C VAL A 169 0.95 7.57 -3.89
N LEU A 170 1.95 6.78 -3.46
CA LEU A 170 3.12 6.46 -4.29
C LEU A 170 2.71 5.72 -5.58
N ASN A 171 1.84 4.73 -5.48
CA ASN A 171 1.36 4.02 -6.66
C ASN A 171 0.56 4.96 -7.59
N LYS A 172 -0.38 5.74 -7.06
CA LYS A 172 -1.23 6.65 -7.83
C LYS A 172 -0.43 7.72 -8.57
N PHE A 173 0.48 8.40 -7.87
CA PHE A 173 1.16 9.58 -8.41
C PHE A 173 2.53 9.30 -9.02
N TRP A 174 3.14 8.16 -8.71
CA TRP A 174 4.46 7.82 -9.24
C TRP A 174 4.47 6.56 -10.11
N ALA A 175 3.99 5.41 -9.61
CA ALA A 175 4.08 4.16 -10.37
C ALA A 175 3.10 4.13 -11.56
N PHE A 176 1.86 4.58 -11.35
CA PHE A 176 0.78 4.52 -12.35
C PHE A 176 0.53 5.85 -13.08
N ARG A 177 1.30 6.90 -12.83
CA ARG A 177 1.20 8.16 -13.55
C ARG A 177 1.59 7.96 -15.02
N SER A 178 0.66 8.23 -15.96
CA SER A 178 0.95 8.17 -17.38
C SER A 178 1.78 9.38 -17.82
N ARG A 179 2.74 9.16 -18.75
CA ARG A 179 3.57 10.26 -19.30
C ARG A 179 2.77 11.32 -20.06
N GLY A 180 1.56 11.01 -20.54
CA GLY A 180 0.70 11.96 -21.26
C GLY A 180 0.22 13.15 -20.43
N GLN A 181 0.09 13.02 -19.10
CA GLN A 181 -0.30 14.15 -18.24
C GLN A 181 0.82 15.20 -18.06
N LYS A 182 2.07 14.87 -18.38
CA LYS A 182 3.17 15.84 -18.31
C LYS A 182 3.09 16.87 -19.45
N GLN A 183 2.65 16.47 -20.64
CA GLN A 183 2.60 17.36 -21.81
C GLN A 183 1.46 18.39 -21.69
N GLU A 184 0.32 18.05 -21.13
CA GLU A 184 -0.77 19.01 -20.91
C GLU A 184 -0.45 20.06 -19.84
N THR A 185 0.37 19.70 -18.84
CA THR A 185 0.76 20.64 -17.78
C THR A 185 1.87 21.60 -18.24
N GLU A 186 2.70 21.21 -19.20
CA GLU A 186 3.76 22.05 -19.78
C GLU A 186 3.23 22.96 -20.92
N GLN A 187 2.18 22.55 -21.62
CA GLN A 187 1.53 23.39 -22.65
C GLN A 187 0.59 24.46 -22.08
N ASN A 188 0.17 24.32 -20.81
CA ASN A 188 -0.71 25.30 -20.12
C ASN A 188 0.07 26.24 -19.16
N LYS A 189 1.39 26.32 -19.26
CA LYS A 189 2.25 27.30 -18.61
C LYS A 189 2.81 28.29 -19.63
#